data_f47904a11d6a0ad0126ee172d9547ff5
#
_entry.id   f47904a11d6a0ad0126ee172d9547ff5
#
_cell.length_a   1.000
_cell.length_b   1.000
_cell.length_c   1.000
_cell.angle_alpha   90.00
_cell.angle_beta   90.00
_cell.angle_gamma   90.00
#
_symmetry.space_group_name_H-M   'P 1'
#
loop_
_entity.id
_entity.type
_entity.pdbx_description
1 polymer ?
#
loop_
_entity_poly.entity_id
_entity_poly.type
_entity_poly.pdbx_seq_one_letter_code
_entity_poly.pdbx_strand_id
1 'polypeptide(L)' 'MIVQQLICDDCKTVLLEKDATHLNEEKFPITNEEAKDLDKNHRGHQCHIEVVEKL' A
#
# COMPACT_ATOMS: atom_id res chain seq x y z
N MET A 1 -10.54 -12.98 -4.27
CA MET A 1 -10.45 -11.60 -3.80
C MET A 1 -9.07 -11.05 -4.10
N ILE A 2 -9.02 -9.88 -4.72
CA ILE A 2 -7.76 -9.26 -5.08
C ILE A 2 -7.52 -8.07 -4.16
N VAL A 3 -6.33 -7.98 -3.61
CA VAL A 3 -5.95 -6.88 -2.73
C VAL A 3 -4.66 -6.23 -3.22
N GLN A 4 -4.53 -4.94 -2.95
CA GLN A 4 -3.28 -4.23 -3.16
C GLN A 4 -2.62 -3.98 -1.81
N GLN A 5 -1.33 -4.24 -1.74
CA GLN A 5 -0.55 -4.04 -0.53
C GLN A 5 0.54 -3.03 -0.79
N LEU A 6 0.66 -2.06 0.10
CA LEU A 6 1.78 -1.13 0.09
C LEU A 6 2.85 -1.68 1.04
N ILE A 7 3.99 -1.99 0.49
CA ILE A 7 5.07 -2.67 1.21
C ILE A 7 6.28 -1.75 1.30
N CYS A 8 6.83 -1.61 2.49
CA CYS A 8 8.08 -0.88 2.69
C CYS A 8 9.24 -1.84 2.52
N ASP A 9 10.09 -1.57 1.53
CA ASP A 9 11.26 -2.42 1.26
C ASP A 9 12.30 -2.33 2.36
N ASP A 10 12.45 -1.16 2.96
CA ASP A 10 13.42 -0.97 4.05
C ASP A 10 12.99 -1.68 5.33
N CYS A 11 11.68 -1.66 5.62
CA CYS A 11 11.15 -2.32 6.80
C CYS A 11 10.76 -3.77 6.54
N LYS A 12 10.63 -4.16 5.29
CA LYS A 12 10.19 -5.48 4.84
C LYS A 12 8.86 -5.88 5.45
N THR A 13 7.94 -4.93 5.49
CA THR A 13 6.63 -5.16 6.08
C THR A 13 5.53 -4.49 5.26
N VAL A 14 4.32 -5.06 5.34
CA VAL A 14 3.15 -4.49 4.70
C VAL A 14 2.65 -3.33 5.55
N LEU A 15 2.59 -2.16 4.95
CA LEU A 15 2.11 -0.96 5.63
C LEU A 15 0.60 -0.80 5.54
N LEU A 16 0.05 -1.03 4.35
CA LEU A 16 -1.37 -0.90 4.09
C LEU A 16 -1.83 -2.03 3.18
N GLU A 17 -3.09 -2.44 3.35
CA GLU A 17 -3.72 -3.41 2.46
C GLU A 17 -5.12 -2.92 2.13
N LYS A 18 -5.43 -2.84 0.86
CA LYS A 18 -6.72 -2.38 0.38
C LYS A 18 -7.33 -3.38 -0.59
N ASP A 19 -8.64 -3.55 -0.51
CA ASP A 19 -9.39 -4.40 -1.43
C ASP A 19 -9.35 -3.76 -2.82
N ALA A 20 -8.87 -4.50 -3.79
CA ALA A 20 -8.74 -4.05 -5.17
C ALA A 20 -9.68 -4.78 -6.13
N THR A 21 -10.60 -5.58 -5.60
CA THR A 21 -11.48 -6.41 -6.42
C THR A 21 -12.31 -5.58 -7.40
N HIS A 22 -12.73 -4.41 -6.98
CA HIS A 22 -13.56 -3.52 -7.80
C HIS A 22 -12.81 -2.30 -8.33
N LEU A 23 -11.50 -2.25 -8.15
CA LEU A 23 -10.70 -1.13 -8.60
C LEU A 23 -10.17 -1.39 -9.99
N ASN A 24 -10.51 -0.50 -10.92
CA ASN A 24 -9.96 -0.51 -12.27
C ASN A 24 -8.87 0.55 -12.40
N GLU A 25 -8.49 1.17 -11.31
CA GLU A 25 -7.51 2.25 -11.31
C GLU A 25 -6.13 1.73 -10.90
N GLU A 26 -5.13 2.33 -11.49
CA GLU A 26 -3.74 1.99 -11.19
C GLU A 26 -3.26 2.61 -9.89
N LYS A 27 -4.07 3.49 -9.30
CA LYS A 27 -3.68 4.20 -8.10
C LYS A 27 -4.11 3.47 -6.84
N PHE A 28 -3.21 3.42 -5.88
CA PHE A 28 -3.51 2.89 -4.56
C PHE A 28 -4.43 3.88 -3.82
N PRO A 29 -5.59 3.43 -3.30
CA PRO A 29 -6.55 4.33 -2.65
C PRO A 29 -6.11 4.72 -1.24
N ILE A 30 -5.13 5.60 -1.17
CA ILE A 30 -4.58 6.06 0.10
C ILE A 30 -5.23 7.37 0.52
N THR A 31 -5.57 7.48 1.81
CA THR A 31 -6.13 8.72 2.35
C THR A 31 -5.02 9.71 2.70
N ASN A 32 -5.41 10.98 2.88
CA ASN A 32 -4.43 12.01 3.26
C ASN A 32 -3.77 11.70 4.60
N GLU A 33 -4.53 11.16 5.54
CA GLU A 33 -4.00 10.79 6.85
C GLU A 33 -2.99 9.66 6.74
N GLU A 34 -3.30 8.65 5.93
CA GLU A 34 -2.39 7.54 5.68
C GLU A 34 -1.11 8.03 5.01
N ALA A 35 -1.25 8.94 4.05
CA ALA A 35 -0.08 9.52 3.39
C ALA A 35 0.82 10.29 4.35
N LYS A 36 0.21 11.04 5.28
CA LYS A 36 0.97 11.76 6.29
C LYS A 36 1.70 10.82 7.23
N ASP A 37 1.05 9.74 7.65
CA ASP A 37 1.68 8.73 8.51
C ASP A 37 2.86 8.06 7.81
N LEU A 38 2.72 7.75 6.53
CA LEU A 38 3.81 7.16 5.76
C LEU A 38 4.99 8.13 5.64
N ASP A 39 4.71 9.40 5.38
CA ASP A 39 5.76 10.40 5.29
C ASP A 39 6.48 10.58 6.62
N LYS A 40 5.73 10.51 7.71
CA LYS A 40 6.29 10.69 9.04
C LYS A 40 7.12 9.50 9.50
N ASN A 41 6.62 8.29 9.27
CA ASN A 41 7.22 7.07 9.80
C ASN A 41 8.17 6.36 8.84
N HIS A 42 8.00 6.59 7.54
CA HIS A 42 8.77 5.90 6.51
C HIS A 42 9.41 6.86 5.52
N ARG A 43 9.69 8.06 5.99
CA ARG A 43 10.31 9.07 5.15
C ARG A 43 11.68 8.61 4.68
N GLY A 44 11.90 8.71 3.37
CA GLY A 44 13.14 8.24 2.77
C GLY A 44 13.19 6.74 2.52
N HIS A 45 12.18 6.00 2.94
CA HIS A 45 12.12 4.57 2.70
C HIS A 45 11.59 4.27 1.29
N GLN A 46 12.08 3.19 0.73
CA GLN A 46 11.60 2.70 -0.56
C GLN A 46 10.35 1.85 -0.32
N CYS A 47 9.27 2.19 -1.02
CA CYS A 47 8.02 1.43 -0.92
C CYS A 47 7.55 1.05 -2.31
N HIS A 48 6.81 -0.04 -2.39
CA HIS A 48 6.21 -0.46 -3.65
C HIS A 48 4.83 -1.06 -3.40
N ILE A 49 4.05 -1.21 -4.46
CA ILE A 49 2.72 -1.77 -4.38
C ILE A 49 2.72 -3.14 -5.04
N GLU A 50 2.16 -4.11 -4.36
CA GLU A 50 1.98 -5.45 -4.92
C GLU A 50 0.51 -5.80 -4.96
N VAL A 51 0.11 -6.52 -6.02
CA VAL A 51 -1.23 -7.04 -6.15
C VAL A 51 -1.18 -8.52 -5.78
N VAL A 52 -2.01 -8.88 -4.82
CA VAL A 52 -2.05 -10.24 -4.28
C VAL A 52 -3.46 -10.79 -4.40
N GLU A 53 -3.58 -12.03 -4.86
CA GLU A 53 -4.85 -12.72 -4.90
C GLU A 53 -4.99 -13.54 -3.61
N LYS A 54 -6.08 -13.32 -2.90
CA LYS A 54 -6.40 -14.06 -1.68
C LYS A 54 -7.62 -14.94 -1.91
N LEU A 55 -7.54 -16.11 -1.38
CA LEU A 55 -8.66 -17.08 -1.45
C LEU A 55 -9.69 -16.80 -0.37
#